data_ada263856bd88c1758b8a505e4ae6117
#
_entry.id   ada263856bd88c1758b8a505e4ae6117
#
_cell.length_a   1.000
_cell.length_b   1.000
_cell.length_c   1.000
_cell.angle_alpha   90.00
_cell.angle_beta   90.00
_cell.angle_gamma   90.00
#
_symmetry.space_group_name_H-M   'P 1'
#
loop_
_entity.id
_entity.type
_entity.pdbx_description
1 polymer ?
#
loop_
_entity_poly.entity_id
_entity_poly.type
_entity_poly.pdbx_seq_one_letter_code
_entity_poly.pdbx_strand_id
1 'polypeptide(L)'
;MIKKLQELETECLKAFSSISTSAELEASRVAYLGRKGRLADILADLPKLSNDEKRSAGQKANEVKSAIEGAFEAAVARIDSAQSAKRAEKEWLDISLPGSEPSVGHLHLTSQAIEEISDIFSRLGFVRARHPEVDWDYYAFESLNMPKDHPARDDWETFFVEGENNRVAEGEKGKIVLTPHTSNAQVREMEKGQLPIRMINIGKCYRRQSTARHLTMFHQFEGLVIDKTATVTELKGVCDYFAKAFFGEGRVTRLRPYHFRFTEPSFELDVSCAVCDGSGLVAGAKCKLCKGGWLELGGAGMVHPNVLKAGGLNPKEYQGFAFGWGVERTAMMRSGLNIDDIRIMYKNDLRFLQQF
;
A
#
# COMPACT_ATOMS: atom_id res chain seq x y z
N MET A 1 27.11 43.66 -61.99
CA MET A 1 26.67 43.17 -60.67
C MET A 1 25.25 42.59 -60.71
N ILE A 2 24.25 43.26 -61.25
CA ILE A 2 22.85 42.80 -61.31
C ILE A 2 22.70 41.41 -61.98
N LYS A 3 23.38 41.17 -63.08
CA LYS A 3 23.39 39.88 -63.75
C LYS A 3 23.90 38.73 -62.90
N LYS A 4 24.99 38.95 -62.09
CA LYS A 4 25.54 37.98 -61.13
C LYS A 4 24.57 37.70 -59.98
N LEU A 5 23.78 38.68 -59.50
CA LEU A 5 22.75 38.53 -58.48
C LEU A 5 21.59 37.65 -58.99
N GLN A 6 21.17 37.85 -60.22
CA GLN A 6 20.09 37.02 -60.85
C GLN A 6 20.54 35.58 -61.10
N GLU A 7 21.81 35.37 -61.53
CA GLU A 7 22.39 34.05 -61.69
C GLU A 7 22.46 33.32 -60.33
N LEU A 8 22.91 34.03 -59.24
CA LEU A 8 22.93 33.46 -57.89
C LEU A 8 21.53 33.11 -57.39
N GLU A 9 20.52 33.94 -57.61
CA GLU A 9 19.13 33.69 -57.28
C GLU A 9 18.63 32.41 -57.93
N THR A 10 18.79 32.29 -59.23
CA THR A 10 18.36 31.12 -60.02
C THR A 10 19.01 29.82 -59.54
N GLU A 11 20.36 29.90 -59.29
CA GLU A 11 21.09 28.72 -58.82
C GLU A 11 20.67 28.29 -57.41
N CYS A 12 20.49 29.25 -56.49
CA CYS A 12 20.07 28.97 -55.13
C CYS A 12 18.65 28.38 -55.05
N LEU A 13 17.69 28.96 -55.80
CA LEU A 13 16.32 28.45 -55.88
C LEU A 13 16.30 27.01 -56.41
N LYS A 14 17.09 26.72 -57.43
CA LYS A 14 17.24 25.34 -57.94
C LYS A 14 17.87 24.40 -56.94
N ALA A 15 18.93 24.83 -56.22
CA ALA A 15 19.57 24.03 -55.20
C ALA A 15 18.59 23.69 -54.04
N PHE A 16 17.87 24.68 -53.52
CA PHE A 16 16.92 24.46 -52.41
C PHE A 16 15.74 23.58 -52.81
N SER A 17 15.31 23.59 -54.09
CA SER A 17 14.24 22.73 -54.53
C SER A 17 14.64 21.25 -54.60
N SER A 18 15.91 20.92 -54.78
CA SER A 18 16.41 19.54 -54.92
C SER A 18 16.89 18.90 -53.61
N ILE A 19 17.13 19.71 -52.55
CA ILE A 19 17.61 19.24 -51.25
C ILE A 19 16.49 18.51 -50.52
N SER A 20 16.82 17.34 -49.90
CA SER A 20 15.87 16.51 -49.17
C SER A 20 16.17 16.35 -47.68
N THR A 21 17.30 16.86 -47.17
CA THR A 21 17.69 16.78 -45.76
C THR A 21 17.91 18.15 -45.14
N SER A 22 17.55 18.32 -43.86
CA SER A 22 17.73 19.55 -43.12
C SER A 22 19.20 19.97 -43.00
N ALA A 23 20.11 18.97 -42.89
CA ALA A 23 21.54 19.26 -42.79
C ALA A 23 22.13 19.84 -44.09
N GLU A 24 21.75 19.27 -45.25
CA GLU A 24 22.20 19.78 -46.57
C GLU A 24 21.58 21.17 -46.84
N LEU A 25 20.33 21.38 -46.40
CA LEU A 25 19.66 22.67 -46.58
C LEU A 25 20.35 23.76 -45.77
N GLU A 26 20.71 23.48 -44.53
CA GLU A 26 21.44 24.42 -43.67
C GLU A 26 22.87 24.70 -44.20
N ALA A 27 23.57 23.67 -44.67
CA ALA A 27 24.86 23.83 -45.29
C ALA A 27 24.80 24.76 -46.55
N SER A 28 23.75 24.56 -47.36
CA SER A 28 23.49 25.39 -48.52
C SER A 28 23.14 26.84 -48.15
N ARG A 29 22.31 27.04 -47.14
CA ARG A 29 21.97 28.35 -46.56
C ARG A 29 23.26 29.12 -46.18
N VAL A 30 24.18 28.46 -45.47
CA VAL A 30 25.44 29.04 -45.06
C VAL A 30 26.32 29.37 -46.27
N ALA A 31 26.37 28.53 -47.29
CA ALA A 31 27.13 28.77 -48.51
C ALA A 31 26.62 29.98 -49.32
N TYR A 32 25.30 30.21 -49.36
CA TYR A 32 24.70 31.32 -50.11
C TYR A 32 24.54 32.60 -49.28
N LEU A 33 24.02 32.52 -48.07
CA LEU A 33 23.65 33.62 -47.20
C LEU A 33 24.57 33.88 -46.00
N GLY A 34 25.54 33.01 -45.77
CA GLY A 34 26.47 33.14 -44.66
C GLY A 34 27.34 34.41 -44.75
N ARG A 35 28.03 34.80 -43.66
CA ARG A 35 28.87 35.99 -43.59
C ARG A 35 30.01 36.00 -44.64
N LYS A 36 30.45 34.82 -45.09
CA LYS A 36 31.43 34.59 -46.18
C LYS A 36 30.77 33.81 -47.32
N GLY A 37 29.45 33.97 -47.48
CA GLY A 37 28.69 33.30 -48.52
C GLY A 37 28.74 34.06 -49.84
N ARG A 38 28.30 33.41 -50.88
CA ARG A 38 28.37 33.91 -52.27
C ARG A 38 27.65 35.28 -52.46
N LEU A 39 26.54 35.51 -51.69
CA LEU A 39 25.87 36.81 -51.73
C LEU A 39 26.79 37.93 -51.15
N ALA A 40 27.46 37.64 -50.05
CA ALA A 40 28.40 38.60 -49.44
C ALA A 40 29.59 38.87 -50.34
N ASP A 41 30.09 37.88 -51.02
CA ASP A 41 31.23 38.06 -52.01
C ASP A 41 30.82 38.97 -53.18
N ILE A 42 29.59 38.82 -53.70
CA ILE A 42 29.08 39.73 -54.76
C ILE A 42 28.92 41.13 -54.26
N LEU A 43 28.43 41.29 -52.99
CA LEU A 43 28.22 42.58 -52.36
C LEU A 43 29.51 43.32 -51.98
N ALA A 44 30.64 42.61 -51.84
CA ALA A 44 31.96 43.21 -51.56
C ALA A 44 32.43 44.11 -52.69
N ASP A 45 31.93 43.96 -53.91
CA ASP A 45 32.23 44.83 -55.06
C ASP A 45 31.29 46.08 -55.12
N LEU A 46 30.28 46.16 -54.29
CA LEU A 46 29.34 47.30 -54.27
C LEU A 46 29.99 48.72 -54.11
N PRO A 47 31.06 48.86 -53.26
CA PRO A 47 31.73 50.13 -53.06
C PRO A 47 32.42 50.69 -54.32
N LYS A 48 32.72 49.84 -55.31
CA LYS A 48 33.47 50.19 -56.55
C LYS A 48 32.55 50.77 -57.63
N LEU A 49 31.25 50.83 -57.45
CA LEU A 49 30.24 51.24 -58.42
C LEU A 49 29.95 52.75 -58.26
N SER A 50 29.37 53.38 -59.29
CA SER A 50 28.82 54.73 -59.24
C SER A 50 27.58 54.83 -58.31
N ASN A 51 27.21 56.04 -57.86
CA ASN A 51 26.11 56.20 -56.88
C ASN A 51 24.76 55.66 -57.38
N ASP A 52 24.45 55.88 -58.66
CA ASP A 52 23.19 55.37 -59.23
C ASP A 52 23.20 53.82 -59.41
N GLU A 53 24.35 53.24 -59.78
CA GLU A 53 24.49 51.84 -59.84
C GLU A 53 24.48 51.14 -58.48
N LYS A 54 25.01 51.84 -57.41
CA LYS A 54 24.95 51.29 -56.04
C LYS A 54 23.49 51.20 -55.54
N ARG A 55 22.68 52.19 -55.85
CA ARG A 55 21.28 52.20 -55.45
C ARG A 55 20.49 51.05 -56.11
N SER A 56 20.63 50.91 -57.42
CA SER A 56 19.96 49.79 -58.16
C SER A 56 20.49 48.42 -57.82
N ALA A 57 21.79 48.29 -57.61
CA ALA A 57 22.38 46.99 -57.18
C ALA A 57 22.01 46.64 -55.74
N GLY A 58 21.94 47.61 -54.82
CA GLY A 58 21.50 47.41 -53.43
C GLY A 58 20.04 47.00 -53.34
N GLN A 59 19.16 47.62 -54.13
CA GLN A 59 17.76 47.24 -54.21
C GLN A 59 17.62 45.78 -54.72
N LYS A 60 18.31 45.46 -55.84
CA LYS A 60 18.27 44.09 -56.37
C LYS A 60 18.86 43.07 -55.43
N ALA A 61 19.92 43.37 -54.68
CA ALA A 61 20.49 42.50 -53.69
C ALA A 61 19.52 42.16 -52.54
N ASN A 62 18.72 43.16 -52.08
CA ASN A 62 17.67 42.91 -51.10
C ASN A 62 16.54 42.05 -51.64
N GLU A 63 16.13 42.27 -52.90
CA GLU A 63 15.12 41.41 -53.54
C GLU A 63 15.61 39.94 -53.62
N VAL A 64 16.84 39.73 -54.08
CA VAL A 64 17.46 38.41 -54.19
C VAL A 64 17.60 37.75 -52.81
N LYS A 65 18.04 38.53 -51.81
CA LYS A 65 18.13 38.01 -50.45
C LYS A 65 16.77 37.55 -49.94
N SER A 66 15.72 38.35 -50.06
CA SER A 66 14.36 37.97 -49.64
C SER A 66 13.82 36.78 -50.42
N ALA A 67 14.10 36.68 -51.72
CA ALA A 67 13.72 35.51 -52.53
C ALA A 67 14.40 34.24 -52.05
N ILE A 68 15.70 34.30 -51.72
CA ILE A 68 16.48 33.15 -51.20
C ILE A 68 15.97 32.75 -49.81
N GLU A 69 15.72 33.73 -48.92
CA GLU A 69 15.17 33.49 -47.58
C GLU A 69 13.80 32.82 -47.65
N GLY A 70 12.90 33.30 -48.48
CA GLY A 70 11.58 32.72 -48.70
C GLY A 70 11.66 31.29 -49.28
N ALA A 71 12.57 31.05 -50.21
CA ALA A 71 12.81 29.72 -50.75
C ALA A 71 13.39 28.73 -49.71
N PHE A 72 14.23 29.22 -48.81
CA PHE A 72 14.75 28.43 -47.67
C PHE A 72 13.60 28.03 -46.74
N GLU A 73 12.76 28.96 -46.32
CA GLU A 73 11.61 28.68 -45.46
C GLU A 73 10.63 27.65 -46.09
N ALA A 74 10.36 27.82 -47.38
CA ALA A 74 9.55 26.84 -48.13
C ALA A 74 10.19 25.45 -48.19
N ALA A 75 11.52 25.40 -48.35
CA ALA A 75 12.24 24.11 -48.34
C ALA A 75 12.24 23.46 -46.95
N VAL A 76 12.39 24.21 -45.85
CA VAL A 76 12.24 23.74 -44.47
C VAL A 76 10.87 23.12 -44.29
N ALA A 77 9.80 23.87 -44.59
CA ALA A 77 8.42 23.37 -44.43
C ALA A 77 8.16 22.08 -45.23
N ARG A 78 8.71 21.98 -46.45
CA ARG A 78 8.58 20.80 -47.29
C ARG A 78 9.29 19.58 -46.68
N ILE A 79 10.52 19.77 -46.16
CA ILE A 79 11.32 18.70 -45.55
C ILE A 79 10.65 18.22 -44.27
N ASP A 80 10.21 19.15 -43.41
CA ASP A 80 9.55 18.83 -42.14
C ASP A 80 8.22 18.11 -42.36
N SER A 81 7.43 18.56 -43.34
CA SER A 81 6.19 17.87 -43.73
C SER A 81 6.46 16.43 -44.23
N ALA A 82 7.48 16.25 -45.05
CA ALA A 82 7.84 14.93 -45.56
C ALA A 82 8.37 14.01 -44.46
N GLN A 83 9.13 14.54 -43.50
CA GLN A 83 9.62 13.78 -42.34
C GLN A 83 8.46 13.41 -41.41
N SER A 84 7.56 14.36 -41.11
CA SER A 84 6.39 14.12 -40.29
C SER A 84 5.44 13.08 -40.91
N ALA A 85 5.23 13.11 -42.22
CA ALA A 85 4.42 12.12 -42.92
C ALA A 85 5.04 10.71 -42.82
N LYS A 86 6.36 10.58 -43.05
CA LYS A 86 7.09 9.31 -42.90
C LYS A 86 7.07 8.78 -41.49
N ARG A 87 7.17 9.68 -40.52
CA ARG A 87 7.09 9.33 -39.09
C ARG A 87 5.68 8.85 -38.72
N ALA A 88 4.66 9.55 -39.17
CA ALA A 88 3.26 9.18 -38.95
C ALA A 88 2.93 7.79 -39.55
N GLU A 89 3.46 7.51 -40.75
CA GLU A 89 3.29 6.20 -41.39
C GLU A 89 4.02 5.07 -40.63
N LYS A 90 5.23 5.33 -40.15
CA LYS A 90 6.03 4.37 -39.38
C LYS A 90 5.51 4.15 -37.96
N GLU A 91 4.99 5.17 -37.32
CA GLU A 91 4.47 5.17 -35.95
C GLU A 91 2.93 5.01 -35.91
N TRP A 92 2.31 4.59 -37.06
CA TRP A 92 0.88 4.38 -37.12
C TRP A 92 0.46 3.30 -36.10
N LEU A 93 -0.43 3.65 -35.20
CA LEU A 93 -1.03 2.78 -34.21
C LEU A 93 -2.52 2.64 -34.51
N ASP A 94 -3.00 1.41 -34.58
CA ASP A 94 -4.42 1.15 -34.68
C ASP A 94 -5.11 1.40 -33.33
N ILE A 95 -5.73 2.55 -33.21
CA ILE A 95 -6.45 2.97 -31.99
C ILE A 95 -7.78 2.25 -31.80
N SER A 96 -8.22 1.43 -32.78
CA SER A 96 -9.41 0.58 -32.63
C SER A 96 -9.12 -0.71 -31.86
N LEU A 97 -7.84 -1.07 -31.72
CA LEU A 97 -7.44 -2.20 -30.89
C LEU A 97 -7.65 -1.87 -29.41
N PRO A 98 -8.21 -2.80 -28.61
CA PRO A 98 -8.34 -2.60 -27.18
C PRO A 98 -6.96 -2.40 -26.56
N GLY A 99 -6.82 -1.42 -25.67
CA GLY A 99 -5.60 -1.20 -24.91
C GLY A 99 -5.27 -2.41 -24.03
N SER A 100 -3.99 -2.59 -23.71
CA SER A 100 -3.61 -3.57 -22.69
C SER A 100 -4.11 -3.08 -21.33
N GLU A 101 -4.98 -3.84 -20.71
CA GLU A 101 -5.40 -3.56 -19.34
C GLU A 101 -4.19 -3.69 -18.41
N PRO A 102 -3.88 -2.67 -17.60
CA PRO A 102 -2.83 -2.79 -16.60
C PRO A 102 -3.23 -3.89 -15.62
N SER A 103 -2.31 -4.78 -15.27
CA SER A 103 -2.55 -5.77 -14.23
C SER A 103 -2.85 -5.05 -12.92
N VAL A 104 -4.07 -5.23 -12.40
CA VAL A 104 -4.44 -4.70 -11.08
C VAL A 104 -3.78 -5.60 -10.03
N GLY A 105 -3.06 -4.99 -9.09
CA GLY A 105 -2.50 -5.72 -7.94
C GLY A 105 -3.62 -6.20 -7.01
N HIS A 106 -3.29 -7.19 -6.17
CA HIS A 106 -4.20 -7.73 -5.17
C HIS A 106 -3.72 -7.39 -3.76
N LEU A 107 -4.66 -7.19 -2.84
CA LEU A 107 -4.32 -7.04 -1.44
C LEU A 107 -3.83 -8.38 -0.87
N HIS A 108 -2.82 -8.33 -0.02
CA HIS A 108 -2.36 -9.51 0.71
C HIS A 108 -3.50 -10.12 1.53
N LEU A 109 -3.57 -11.46 1.62
CA LEU A 109 -4.64 -12.18 2.31
C LEU A 109 -4.89 -11.68 3.75
N THR A 110 -3.82 -11.37 4.49
CA THR A 110 -3.93 -10.78 5.83
C THR A 110 -4.59 -9.39 5.78
N SER A 111 -4.30 -8.57 4.77
CA SER A 111 -4.93 -7.24 4.61
C SER A 111 -6.41 -7.37 4.30
N GLN A 112 -6.80 -8.29 3.42
CA GLN A 112 -8.19 -8.59 3.12
C GLN A 112 -8.95 -9.01 4.39
N ALA A 113 -8.36 -9.92 5.20
CA ALA A 113 -8.96 -10.35 6.46
C ALA A 113 -9.09 -9.19 7.46
N ILE A 114 -8.09 -8.30 7.56
CA ILE A 114 -8.14 -7.12 8.45
C ILE A 114 -9.26 -6.17 8.03
N GLU A 115 -9.44 -5.91 6.74
CA GLU A 115 -10.51 -5.05 6.23
C GLU A 115 -11.87 -5.65 6.54
N GLU A 116 -12.08 -6.91 6.24
CA GLU A 116 -13.34 -7.61 6.51
C GLU A 116 -13.68 -7.66 8.01
N ILE A 117 -12.70 -7.97 8.87
CA ILE A 117 -12.86 -7.92 10.33
C ILE A 117 -13.26 -6.51 10.77
N SER A 118 -12.58 -5.49 10.25
CA SER A 118 -12.90 -4.09 10.57
C SER A 118 -14.31 -3.72 10.16
N ASP A 119 -14.77 -4.13 9.00
CA ASP A 119 -16.12 -3.85 8.50
C ASP A 119 -17.20 -4.56 9.34
N ILE A 120 -16.97 -5.81 9.71
CA ILE A 120 -17.91 -6.56 10.57
C ILE A 120 -18.08 -5.85 11.90
N PHE A 121 -17.00 -5.46 12.57
CA PHE A 121 -17.08 -4.79 13.86
C PHE A 121 -17.58 -3.35 13.77
N SER A 122 -17.34 -2.64 12.67
CA SER A 122 -17.88 -1.30 12.43
C SER A 122 -19.41 -1.30 12.42
N ARG A 123 -20.04 -2.34 11.88
CA ARG A 123 -21.51 -2.52 11.89
C ARG A 123 -22.08 -2.73 13.30
N LEU A 124 -21.25 -3.16 14.25
CA LEU A 124 -21.60 -3.27 15.67
C LEU A 124 -21.23 -2.00 16.46
N GLY A 125 -20.80 -0.93 15.78
CA GLY A 125 -20.43 0.34 16.40
C GLY A 125 -19.04 0.34 17.05
N PHE A 126 -18.16 -0.62 16.74
CA PHE A 126 -16.78 -0.60 17.18
C PHE A 126 -15.98 0.40 16.34
N VAL A 127 -15.16 1.21 17.00
CA VAL A 127 -14.23 2.14 16.39
C VAL A 127 -12.84 1.50 16.34
N ARG A 128 -12.19 1.54 15.18
CA ARG A 128 -10.82 1.02 15.04
C ARG A 128 -9.82 1.95 15.72
N ALA A 129 -9.18 1.45 16.75
CA ALA A 129 -8.07 2.12 17.44
C ALA A 129 -6.72 1.54 16.99
N ARG A 130 -5.66 2.32 17.15
CA ARG A 130 -4.27 1.89 16.91
C ARG A 130 -3.44 2.21 18.13
N HIS A 131 -2.65 1.24 18.56
CA HIS A 131 -1.77 1.34 19.71
C HIS A 131 -0.34 0.92 19.34
N PRO A 132 0.68 1.29 20.14
CA PRO A 132 2.07 0.97 19.89
C PRO A 132 2.32 -0.53 19.80
N GLU A 133 3.16 -0.94 18.85
CA GLU A 133 3.69 -2.32 18.74
C GLU A 133 4.94 -2.52 19.59
N VAL A 134 5.60 -1.43 19.96
CA VAL A 134 6.70 -1.35 20.94
C VAL A 134 6.18 -0.55 22.13
N ASP A 135 6.06 -1.17 23.28
CA ASP A 135 5.38 -0.56 24.42
C ASP A 135 6.11 -0.86 25.76
N TRP A 136 5.69 -0.20 26.80
CA TRP A 136 6.14 -0.49 28.15
C TRP A 136 5.55 -1.81 28.65
N ASP A 137 6.33 -2.58 29.40
CA ASP A 137 5.89 -3.82 30.03
C ASP A 137 4.71 -3.58 30.99
N TYR A 138 4.59 -2.37 31.54
CA TYR A 138 3.42 -1.94 32.29
C TYR A 138 2.12 -2.16 31.52
N TYR A 139 2.03 -1.66 30.30
CA TYR A 139 0.81 -1.82 29.49
C TYR A 139 0.67 -3.23 28.91
N ALA A 140 1.79 -3.89 28.62
CA ALA A 140 1.76 -5.24 28.08
C ALA A 140 1.40 -6.29 29.15
N PHE A 141 1.70 -6.04 30.42
CA PHE A 141 1.57 -7.05 31.47
C PHE A 141 1.02 -6.52 32.79
N GLU A 142 1.70 -5.59 33.46
CA GLU A 142 1.40 -5.22 34.83
C GLU A 142 -0.01 -4.66 34.97
N SER A 143 -0.40 -3.70 34.14
CA SER A 143 -1.75 -3.11 34.12
C SER A 143 -2.85 -4.10 33.73
N LEU A 144 -2.47 -5.23 33.13
CA LEU A 144 -3.36 -6.35 32.79
C LEU A 144 -3.42 -7.42 33.90
N ASN A 145 -3.09 -7.06 35.14
CA ASN A 145 -3.13 -7.96 36.27
C ASN A 145 -2.14 -9.15 36.16
N MET A 146 -1.06 -9.01 35.39
CA MET A 146 0.00 -10.00 35.27
C MET A 146 1.20 -9.61 36.16
N PRO A 147 1.51 -10.35 37.20
CA PRO A 147 2.61 -10.04 38.12
C PRO A 147 3.98 -10.20 37.45
N LYS A 148 5.04 -9.71 38.11
CA LYS A 148 6.41 -9.70 37.55
C LYS A 148 6.98 -11.09 37.30
N ASP A 149 6.52 -12.09 38.02
CA ASP A 149 6.93 -13.50 37.97
C ASP A 149 6.05 -14.33 37.02
N HIS A 150 5.16 -13.70 36.26
CA HIS A 150 4.29 -14.43 35.33
C HIS A 150 5.10 -15.01 34.16
N PRO A 151 4.92 -16.30 33.76
CA PRO A 151 5.71 -16.95 32.69
C PRO A 151 5.67 -16.24 31.35
N ALA A 152 4.56 -15.59 30.98
CA ALA A 152 4.46 -14.84 29.73
C ALA A 152 5.42 -13.63 29.65
N ARG A 153 5.96 -13.20 30.79
CA ARG A 153 6.97 -12.12 30.89
C ARG A 153 8.41 -12.63 30.83
N ASP A 154 8.59 -13.95 30.64
CA ASP A 154 9.91 -14.55 30.50
C ASP A 154 10.56 -14.12 29.17
N ASP A 155 11.88 -13.92 29.20
CA ASP A 155 12.69 -13.59 28.03
C ASP A 155 12.59 -14.67 26.92
N TRP A 156 12.19 -15.89 27.25
CA TRP A 156 11.94 -16.96 26.28
C TRP A 156 10.65 -16.79 25.48
N GLU A 157 9.66 -16.08 26.02
CA GLU A 157 8.37 -15.86 25.37
C GLU A 157 8.21 -14.46 24.78
N THR A 158 8.86 -13.45 25.37
CA THR A 158 8.73 -12.03 25.01
C THR A 158 10.03 -11.47 24.47
N PHE A 159 9.95 -10.58 23.49
CA PHE A 159 11.08 -9.80 23.00
C PHE A 159 11.21 -8.50 23.78
N PHE A 160 12.33 -8.33 24.46
CA PHE A 160 12.71 -7.07 25.07
C PHE A 160 13.58 -6.26 24.14
N VAL A 161 13.39 -4.94 24.12
CA VAL A 161 14.19 -4.03 23.28
C VAL A 161 15.50 -3.73 23.98
N GLU A 162 16.61 -3.96 23.31
CA GLU A 162 17.94 -3.56 23.82
C GLU A 162 18.12 -2.04 23.68
N GLY A 163 18.68 -1.43 24.73
CA GLY A 163 19.08 -0.04 24.75
C GLY A 163 20.61 0.12 24.68
N GLU A 164 21.12 1.19 25.25
CA GLU A 164 22.55 1.48 25.29
C GLU A 164 23.36 0.35 26.01
N ASN A 165 24.49 -0.02 25.41
CA ASN A 165 25.43 -1.06 25.92
C ASN A 165 24.78 -2.46 26.07
N ASN A 166 23.85 -2.83 25.19
CA ASN A 166 23.13 -4.12 25.19
C ASN A 166 22.35 -4.37 26.51
N ARG A 167 21.96 -3.32 27.20
CA ARG A 167 21.01 -3.43 28.31
C ARG A 167 19.59 -3.34 27.76
N VAL A 168 18.67 -4.05 28.42
CA VAL A 168 17.24 -3.92 28.08
C VAL A 168 16.81 -2.49 28.39
N ALA A 169 16.15 -1.84 27.42
CA ALA A 169 15.63 -0.49 27.60
C ALA A 169 14.56 -0.48 28.68
N GLU A 170 14.70 0.42 29.66
CA GLU A 170 13.83 0.54 30.84
C GLU A 170 13.52 2.00 31.15
N GLY A 171 12.33 2.28 31.66
CA GLY A 171 11.87 3.60 32.05
C GLY A 171 10.88 3.53 33.21
N GLU A 172 10.15 4.63 33.47
CA GLU A 172 9.20 4.73 34.60
C GLU A 172 8.12 3.63 34.62
N LYS A 173 7.72 3.16 33.44
CA LYS A 173 6.70 2.10 33.24
C LYS A 173 7.33 0.72 33.00
N GLY A 174 8.55 0.49 33.42
CA GLY A 174 9.27 -0.77 33.32
C GLY A 174 10.07 -0.90 32.03
N LYS A 175 10.28 -2.15 31.59
CA LYS A 175 11.07 -2.47 30.39
C LYS A 175 10.28 -2.16 29.12
N ILE A 176 10.99 -1.97 28.01
CA ILE A 176 10.38 -1.82 26.68
C ILE A 176 10.33 -3.19 26.00
N VAL A 177 9.15 -3.55 25.47
CA VAL A 177 8.89 -4.86 24.84
C VAL A 177 8.28 -4.68 23.47
N LEU A 178 8.50 -5.67 22.59
CA LEU A 178 7.60 -5.89 21.46
C LEU A 178 6.33 -6.54 22.02
N THR A 179 5.16 -5.94 21.75
CA THR A 179 3.90 -6.39 22.38
C THR A 179 3.54 -7.82 21.96
N PRO A 180 3.34 -8.74 22.91
CA PRO A 180 3.00 -10.15 22.61
C PRO A 180 1.51 -10.37 22.32
N HIS A 181 0.70 -9.33 22.48
CA HIS A 181 -0.75 -9.28 22.24
C HIS A 181 -1.21 -7.83 22.08
N THR A 182 -2.46 -7.63 21.68
CA THR A 182 -3.07 -6.30 21.47
C THR A 182 -3.72 -5.71 22.72
N SER A 183 -3.68 -6.40 23.85
CA SER A 183 -4.37 -6.01 25.10
C SER A 183 -3.73 -4.80 25.82
N ASN A 184 -2.49 -4.40 25.42
CA ASN A 184 -1.91 -3.12 25.83
C ASN A 184 -2.80 -1.92 25.51
N ALA A 185 -3.71 -2.07 24.53
CA ALA A 185 -4.70 -1.08 24.16
C ALA A 185 -5.76 -0.82 25.26
N GLN A 186 -6.12 -1.82 26.06
CA GLN A 186 -7.25 -1.74 26.99
C GLN A 186 -7.07 -0.59 28.00
N VAL A 187 -5.98 -0.61 28.74
CA VAL A 187 -5.71 0.41 29.75
C VAL A 187 -5.45 1.78 29.11
N ARG A 188 -4.76 1.82 27.99
CA ARG A 188 -4.52 3.06 27.22
C ARG A 188 -5.81 3.72 26.75
N GLU A 189 -6.83 2.95 26.36
CA GLU A 189 -8.14 3.50 25.98
C GLU A 189 -8.91 3.99 27.21
N MET A 190 -8.88 3.24 28.31
CA MET A 190 -9.54 3.65 29.55
C MET A 190 -8.93 4.93 30.12
N GLU A 191 -7.59 5.10 30.08
CA GLU A 191 -6.87 6.30 30.51
C GLU A 191 -7.30 7.59 29.77
N LYS A 192 -7.88 7.47 28.54
CA LYS A 192 -8.41 8.62 27.80
C LYS A 192 -9.68 9.21 28.44
N GLY A 193 -10.36 8.45 29.31
CA GLY A 193 -11.57 8.89 30.01
C GLY A 193 -12.80 9.07 29.10
N GLN A 194 -12.76 8.60 27.87
CA GLN A 194 -13.87 8.69 26.89
C GLN A 194 -14.75 7.45 26.98
N LEU A 195 -15.84 7.54 27.71
CA LEU A 195 -16.77 6.43 27.94
C LEU A 195 -18.15 6.71 27.29
N PRO A 196 -18.88 5.67 26.85
CA PRO A 196 -18.50 4.25 26.85
C PRO A 196 -17.42 3.93 25.81
N ILE A 197 -16.63 2.87 26.04
CA ILE A 197 -15.64 2.37 25.08
C ILE A 197 -16.25 1.22 24.28
N ARG A 198 -16.13 1.29 22.97
CA ARG A 198 -16.42 0.20 22.03
C ARG A 198 -15.37 0.26 20.92
N MET A 199 -14.25 -0.42 21.11
CA MET A 199 -13.13 -0.36 20.19
C MET A 199 -12.72 -1.72 19.65
N ILE A 200 -12.13 -1.72 18.47
CA ILE A 200 -11.36 -2.83 17.90
C ILE A 200 -9.92 -2.37 17.66
N ASN A 201 -8.95 -3.01 18.31
CA ASN A 201 -7.52 -2.79 18.06
C ASN A 201 -7.01 -3.92 17.18
N ILE A 202 -6.35 -3.59 16.06
CA ILE A 202 -5.72 -4.56 15.16
C ILE A 202 -4.26 -4.15 14.97
N GLY A 203 -3.35 -5.00 15.42
CA GLY A 203 -1.92 -4.70 15.41
C GLY A 203 -1.06 -5.95 15.30
N LYS A 204 0.23 -5.75 15.06
CA LYS A 204 1.22 -6.82 15.07
C LYS A 204 1.57 -7.20 16.50
N CYS A 205 1.74 -8.50 16.71
CA CYS A 205 2.18 -9.10 17.95
C CYS A 205 3.40 -9.94 17.71
N TYR A 206 4.22 -10.11 18.74
CA TYR A 206 5.53 -10.75 18.62
C TYR A 206 5.72 -11.77 19.74
N ARG A 207 6.06 -13.00 19.35
CA ARG A 207 6.34 -14.11 20.29
C ARG A 207 7.55 -14.90 19.79
N ARG A 208 8.35 -15.44 20.70
CA ARG A 208 9.56 -16.21 20.32
C ARG A 208 9.28 -17.61 19.77
N GLN A 209 8.05 -17.88 19.37
CA GLN A 209 7.63 -19.18 18.84
C GLN A 209 7.58 -19.13 17.31
N SER A 210 8.05 -20.20 16.67
CA SER A 210 7.93 -20.38 15.21
C SER A 210 7.68 -21.86 14.90
N THR A 211 6.46 -22.18 14.49
CA THR A 211 6.03 -23.53 14.11
C THR A 211 5.11 -23.45 12.88
N ALA A 212 4.65 -24.58 12.35
CA ALA A 212 3.65 -24.57 11.28
C ALA A 212 2.32 -23.86 11.65
N ARG A 213 2.08 -23.63 12.95
CA ARG A 213 0.86 -22.98 13.48
C ARG A 213 1.11 -21.66 14.20
N HIS A 214 2.37 -21.30 14.43
CA HIS A 214 2.76 -20.09 15.14
C HIS A 214 3.83 -19.34 14.37
N LEU A 215 3.65 -18.02 14.30
CA LEU A 215 4.59 -17.08 13.71
C LEU A 215 5.27 -16.28 14.81
N THR A 216 6.52 -15.91 14.60
CA THR A 216 7.25 -14.97 15.47
C THR A 216 6.58 -13.60 15.46
N MET A 217 6.09 -13.16 14.30
CA MET A 217 5.26 -11.98 14.11
C MET A 217 3.94 -12.39 13.47
N PHE A 218 2.83 -11.95 14.04
CA PHE A 218 1.48 -12.20 13.54
C PHE A 218 0.59 -10.99 13.83
N HIS A 219 -0.57 -10.91 13.19
CA HIS A 219 -1.55 -9.89 13.53
C HIS A 219 -2.60 -10.46 14.48
N GLN A 220 -2.98 -9.65 15.44
CA GLN A 220 -4.10 -9.94 16.35
C GLN A 220 -5.11 -8.81 16.25
N PHE A 221 -6.38 -9.15 16.33
CA PHE A 221 -7.44 -8.19 16.59
C PHE A 221 -8.05 -8.44 17.96
N GLU A 222 -8.41 -7.36 18.62
CA GLU A 222 -8.98 -7.41 19.98
C GLU A 222 -10.08 -6.38 20.10
N GLY A 223 -11.24 -6.84 20.52
CA GLY A 223 -12.38 -5.97 20.87
C GLY A 223 -12.41 -5.69 22.36
N LEU A 224 -12.72 -4.43 22.71
CA LEU A 224 -12.98 -3.99 24.08
C LEU A 224 -14.30 -3.22 24.13
N VAL A 225 -15.13 -3.60 25.06
CA VAL A 225 -16.33 -2.84 25.45
C VAL A 225 -16.22 -2.51 26.93
N ILE A 226 -16.36 -1.23 27.28
CA ILE A 226 -16.48 -0.75 28.67
C ILE A 226 -17.75 0.10 28.75
N ASP A 227 -18.66 -0.33 29.63
CA ASP A 227 -19.94 0.34 29.86
C ASP A 227 -20.40 0.08 31.31
N LYS A 228 -21.48 0.70 31.73
CA LYS A 228 -22.15 0.43 33.03
C LYS A 228 -22.91 -0.88 33.03
N THR A 229 -23.29 -1.40 31.85
CA THR A 229 -24.24 -2.51 31.68
C THR A 229 -23.71 -3.69 30.88
N ALA A 230 -22.41 -3.69 30.52
CA ALA A 230 -21.83 -4.76 29.73
C ALA A 230 -21.96 -6.14 30.39
N THR A 231 -22.33 -7.18 29.63
CA THR A 231 -22.60 -8.54 30.14
C THR A 231 -21.92 -9.62 29.34
N VAL A 232 -21.79 -10.84 29.94
CA VAL A 232 -21.32 -12.05 29.24
C VAL A 232 -22.25 -12.39 28.07
N THR A 233 -23.56 -12.13 28.20
CA THR A 233 -24.56 -12.37 27.14
C THR A 233 -24.27 -11.47 25.93
N GLU A 234 -23.92 -10.20 26.18
CA GLU A 234 -23.54 -9.27 25.11
C GLU A 234 -22.22 -9.70 24.43
N LEU A 235 -21.21 -10.09 25.21
CA LEU A 235 -19.98 -10.70 24.70
C LEU A 235 -20.31 -11.87 23.75
N LYS A 236 -21.15 -12.82 24.21
CA LYS A 236 -21.57 -13.96 23.41
C LYS A 236 -22.26 -13.53 22.11
N GLY A 237 -23.16 -12.55 22.19
CA GLY A 237 -23.85 -12.00 21.02
C GLY A 237 -22.91 -11.39 19.98
N VAL A 238 -21.91 -10.62 20.42
CA VAL A 238 -20.86 -10.06 19.56
C VAL A 238 -20.06 -11.17 18.88
N CYS A 239 -19.67 -12.20 19.63
CA CYS A 239 -18.92 -13.35 19.09
C CYS A 239 -19.77 -14.16 18.08
N ASP A 240 -21.05 -14.38 18.35
CA ASP A 240 -21.96 -15.07 17.42
C ASP A 240 -22.14 -14.27 16.12
N TYR A 241 -22.32 -12.97 16.23
CA TYR A 241 -22.43 -12.11 15.05
C TYR A 241 -21.17 -12.18 14.19
N PHE A 242 -19.98 -12.06 14.79
CA PHE A 242 -18.72 -12.19 14.08
C PHE A 242 -18.59 -13.56 13.40
N ALA A 243 -18.88 -14.65 14.12
CA ALA A 243 -18.77 -16.00 13.58
C ALA A 243 -19.66 -16.21 12.36
N LYS A 244 -20.89 -15.72 12.39
CA LYS A 244 -21.82 -15.80 11.25
C LYS A 244 -21.37 -14.93 10.09
N ALA A 245 -20.98 -13.70 10.35
CA ALA A 245 -20.57 -12.76 9.31
C ALA A 245 -19.27 -13.19 8.62
N PHE A 246 -18.30 -13.72 9.37
CA PHE A 246 -16.97 -14.07 8.84
C PHE A 246 -16.90 -15.52 8.30
N PHE A 247 -17.54 -16.48 8.95
CA PHE A 247 -17.45 -17.91 8.59
C PHE A 247 -18.73 -18.45 7.93
N GLY A 248 -19.81 -17.66 7.87
CA GLY A 248 -21.09 -18.01 7.26
C GLY A 248 -22.21 -18.23 8.27
N GLU A 249 -23.48 -18.04 7.81
CA GLU A 249 -24.69 -17.98 8.63
C GLU A 249 -24.95 -19.22 9.49
N GLY A 250 -24.55 -20.40 9.07
CA GLY A 250 -24.73 -21.63 9.83
C GLY A 250 -23.77 -21.83 10.99
N ARG A 251 -22.92 -20.85 11.28
CA ARG A 251 -21.89 -20.96 12.32
C ARG A 251 -22.45 -20.59 13.69
N VAL A 252 -22.04 -21.39 14.68
CA VAL A 252 -22.36 -21.16 16.09
C VAL A 252 -21.09 -21.10 16.90
N THR A 253 -21.09 -20.32 17.98
CA THR A 253 -19.95 -20.26 18.91
C THR A 253 -20.30 -20.91 20.24
N ARG A 254 -19.29 -21.27 21.00
CA ARG A 254 -19.42 -21.66 22.41
C ARG A 254 -18.32 -21.05 23.25
N LEU A 255 -18.64 -20.67 24.46
CA LEU A 255 -17.69 -20.23 25.47
C LEU A 255 -17.34 -21.43 26.36
N ARG A 256 -16.05 -21.77 26.44
CA ARG A 256 -15.52 -22.78 27.37
C ARG A 256 -14.85 -22.06 28.54
N PRO A 257 -15.17 -22.37 29.80
CA PRO A 257 -14.47 -21.79 30.95
C PRO A 257 -12.95 -21.98 30.82
N TYR A 258 -12.22 -20.92 31.07
CA TYR A 258 -10.75 -20.92 31.05
C TYR A 258 -10.22 -19.90 32.09
N HIS A 259 -8.93 -19.73 32.20
CA HIS A 259 -8.32 -18.76 33.10
C HIS A 259 -7.33 -17.85 32.38
N PHE A 260 -7.66 -16.55 32.37
CA PHE A 260 -6.74 -15.47 32.00
C PHE A 260 -6.69 -14.47 33.17
N ARG A 261 -5.50 -13.95 33.50
CA ARG A 261 -5.29 -13.01 34.61
C ARG A 261 -6.04 -11.69 34.42
N PHE A 262 -6.26 -11.28 33.17
CA PHE A 262 -6.86 -9.99 32.80
C PHE A 262 -8.39 -10.05 32.62
N THR A 263 -9.01 -11.21 32.77
CA THR A 263 -10.47 -11.38 32.68
C THR A 263 -11.01 -12.24 33.82
N GLU A 264 -12.26 -11.93 34.23
CA GLU A 264 -13.01 -12.72 35.22
C GLU A 264 -14.53 -12.46 35.09
N PRO A 265 -15.34 -13.46 34.64
CA PRO A 265 -14.92 -14.78 34.20
C PRO A 265 -14.19 -14.76 32.86
N SER A 266 -13.34 -15.79 32.66
CA SER A 266 -12.57 -16.01 31.45
C SER A 266 -13.09 -17.19 30.66
N PHE A 267 -12.96 -17.11 29.33
CA PHE A 267 -13.42 -18.12 28.41
C PHE A 267 -12.44 -18.28 27.25
N GLU A 268 -12.35 -19.47 26.71
CA GLU A 268 -11.92 -19.71 25.34
C GLU A 268 -13.17 -19.77 24.45
N LEU A 269 -13.10 -19.11 23.31
CA LEU A 269 -14.15 -19.09 22.29
C LEU A 269 -13.85 -20.11 21.21
N ASP A 270 -14.78 -21.02 20.99
CA ASP A 270 -14.77 -21.93 19.83
C ASP A 270 -15.87 -21.55 18.83
N VAL A 271 -15.58 -21.82 17.55
CA VAL A 271 -16.57 -21.75 16.46
C VAL A 271 -16.78 -23.13 15.83
N SER A 272 -18.00 -23.44 15.44
CA SER A 272 -18.31 -24.68 14.72
C SER A 272 -17.57 -24.72 13.39
N CYS A 273 -16.90 -25.85 13.10
CA CYS A 273 -16.06 -26.01 11.92
C CYS A 273 -16.87 -25.98 10.63
N ALA A 274 -16.52 -25.07 9.71
CA ALA A 274 -17.20 -24.93 8.43
C ALA A 274 -16.91 -26.08 7.44
N VAL A 275 -15.78 -26.81 7.62
CA VAL A 275 -15.39 -27.92 6.72
C VAL A 275 -16.22 -29.17 6.96
N CYS A 276 -16.55 -29.47 8.21
CA CYS A 276 -17.32 -30.67 8.58
C CYS A 276 -18.71 -30.33 9.14
N ASP A 277 -19.11 -29.09 9.04
CA ASP A 277 -20.37 -28.57 9.55
C ASP A 277 -20.64 -28.91 11.03
N GLY A 278 -19.57 -28.82 11.83
CA GLY A 278 -19.64 -29.12 13.27
C GLY A 278 -19.67 -30.58 13.64
N SER A 279 -19.75 -31.52 12.68
CA SER A 279 -19.83 -32.97 12.95
C SER A 279 -18.53 -33.60 13.40
N GLY A 280 -17.38 -33.00 13.10
CA GLY A 280 -16.05 -33.57 13.29
C GLY A 280 -15.67 -34.63 12.26
N LEU A 281 -16.55 -34.95 11.30
CA LEU A 281 -16.36 -36.00 10.28
C LEU A 281 -16.54 -35.40 8.88
N VAL A 282 -15.71 -35.84 7.93
CA VAL A 282 -15.83 -35.56 6.50
C VAL A 282 -15.76 -36.88 5.75
N ALA A 283 -16.82 -37.25 5.02
CA ALA A 283 -16.93 -38.53 4.33
C ALA A 283 -16.61 -39.74 5.24
N GLY A 284 -17.06 -39.72 6.51
CA GLY A 284 -16.87 -40.80 7.50
C GLY A 284 -15.50 -40.83 8.18
N ALA A 285 -14.53 -39.97 7.73
CA ALA A 285 -13.23 -39.84 8.37
C ALA A 285 -13.17 -38.61 9.28
N LYS A 286 -12.28 -38.61 10.28
CA LYS A 286 -12.06 -37.45 11.15
C LYS A 286 -11.68 -36.21 10.32
N CYS A 287 -12.34 -35.08 10.56
CA CYS A 287 -12.02 -33.82 9.93
C CYS A 287 -10.57 -33.42 10.21
N LYS A 288 -9.79 -33.24 9.17
CA LYS A 288 -8.36 -32.88 9.29
C LYS A 288 -8.13 -31.54 9.98
N LEU A 289 -9.07 -30.58 9.81
CA LEU A 289 -8.95 -29.24 10.36
C LEU A 289 -9.29 -29.21 11.86
N CYS A 290 -10.49 -29.65 12.26
CA CYS A 290 -10.99 -29.49 13.64
C CYS A 290 -10.92 -30.73 14.52
N LYS A 291 -10.83 -31.94 13.92
CA LYS A 291 -10.81 -33.23 14.57
C LYS A 291 -12.04 -33.59 15.43
N GLY A 292 -12.82 -32.62 15.88
CA GLY A 292 -13.94 -32.79 16.81
C GLY A 292 -15.10 -31.80 16.63
N GLY A 293 -15.23 -31.18 15.45
CA GLY A 293 -16.35 -30.30 15.11
C GLY A 293 -16.17 -28.83 15.48
N TRP A 294 -15.17 -28.52 16.31
CA TRP A 294 -14.96 -27.16 16.84
C TRP A 294 -13.54 -26.66 16.55
N LEU A 295 -13.43 -25.36 16.29
CA LEU A 295 -12.17 -24.65 16.08
C LEU A 295 -12.07 -23.56 17.15
N GLU A 296 -10.99 -23.56 17.91
CA GLU A 296 -10.68 -22.52 18.89
C GLU A 296 -10.22 -21.25 18.18
N LEU A 297 -10.90 -20.16 18.44
CA LEU A 297 -10.53 -18.82 17.95
C LEU A 297 -9.50 -18.16 18.89
N GLY A 298 -9.77 -18.16 20.21
CA GLY A 298 -8.89 -17.58 21.22
C GLY A 298 -9.64 -17.17 22.49
N GLY A 299 -9.02 -16.29 23.28
CA GLY A 299 -9.54 -15.84 24.57
C GLY A 299 -10.64 -14.79 24.45
N ALA A 300 -11.55 -14.84 25.44
CA ALA A 300 -12.60 -13.84 25.68
C ALA A 300 -12.96 -13.81 27.17
N GLY A 301 -13.54 -12.72 27.68
CA GLY A 301 -14.02 -12.68 29.05
C GLY A 301 -14.44 -11.29 29.50
N MET A 302 -14.96 -11.20 30.73
CA MET A 302 -15.23 -9.91 31.36
C MET A 302 -13.92 -9.31 31.85
N VAL A 303 -13.75 -8.01 31.68
CA VAL A 303 -12.51 -7.31 32.10
C VAL A 303 -12.34 -7.40 33.63
N HIS A 304 -11.17 -7.88 34.06
CA HIS A 304 -10.91 -8.05 35.49
C HIS A 304 -10.97 -6.71 36.24
N PRO A 305 -11.52 -6.66 37.48
CA PRO A 305 -11.62 -5.41 38.26
C PRO A 305 -10.29 -4.66 38.43
N ASN A 306 -9.17 -5.38 38.55
CA ASN A 306 -7.85 -4.74 38.67
C ASN A 306 -7.42 -4.03 37.38
N VAL A 307 -7.82 -4.55 36.21
CA VAL A 307 -7.56 -3.91 34.91
C VAL A 307 -8.37 -2.62 34.77
N LEU A 308 -9.65 -2.63 35.20
CA LEU A 308 -10.48 -1.43 35.26
C LEU A 308 -9.84 -0.36 36.17
N LYS A 309 -9.38 -0.76 37.36
CA LYS A 309 -8.67 0.15 38.31
C LYS A 309 -7.40 0.71 37.68
N ALA A 310 -6.59 -0.13 37.01
CA ALA A 310 -5.38 0.32 36.33
C ALA A 310 -5.68 1.35 35.23
N GLY A 311 -6.83 1.23 34.55
CA GLY A 311 -7.34 2.21 33.59
C GLY A 311 -8.05 3.42 34.23
N GLY A 312 -7.99 3.59 35.57
CA GLY A 312 -8.61 4.72 36.28
C GLY A 312 -10.11 4.63 36.47
N LEU A 313 -10.73 3.46 36.25
CA LEU A 313 -12.18 3.28 36.33
C LEU A 313 -12.60 2.60 37.64
N ASN A 314 -13.77 2.98 38.15
CA ASN A 314 -14.37 2.36 39.34
C ASN A 314 -15.09 1.05 38.96
N PRO A 315 -14.62 -0.15 39.41
CA PRO A 315 -15.25 -1.42 39.06
C PRO A 315 -16.66 -1.65 39.63
N LYS A 316 -17.10 -0.76 40.52
CA LYS A 316 -18.51 -0.77 41.03
C LYS A 316 -19.48 -0.07 40.10
N GLU A 317 -18.97 0.79 39.22
CA GLU A 317 -19.79 1.59 38.28
C GLU A 317 -19.64 1.13 36.85
N TYR A 318 -18.47 0.62 36.49
CA TYR A 318 -18.14 0.18 35.14
C TYR A 318 -17.76 -1.29 35.11
N GLN A 319 -18.15 -1.93 34.05
CA GLN A 319 -17.77 -3.28 33.70
C GLN A 319 -17.49 -3.35 32.21
N GLY A 320 -16.92 -4.43 31.73
CA GLY A 320 -16.62 -4.55 30.31
C GLY A 320 -16.27 -5.97 29.95
N PHE A 321 -16.17 -6.21 28.67
CA PHE A 321 -15.66 -7.46 28.13
C PHE A 321 -14.62 -7.21 27.03
N ALA A 322 -13.74 -8.19 26.87
CA ALA A 322 -12.75 -8.20 25.80
C ALA A 322 -12.66 -9.59 25.16
N PHE A 323 -12.20 -9.62 23.92
CA PHE A 323 -11.89 -10.81 23.17
C PHE A 323 -10.72 -10.52 22.22
N GLY A 324 -9.82 -11.50 21.96
CA GLY A 324 -8.66 -11.28 21.11
C GLY A 324 -8.24 -12.54 20.38
N TRP A 325 -8.09 -12.45 19.03
CA TRP A 325 -7.77 -13.60 18.18
C TRP A 325 -6.76 -13.24 17.09
N GLY A 326 -5.98 -14.23 16.66
CA GLY A 326 -5.01 -14.07 15.58
C GLY A 326 -5.71 -13.93 14.21
N VAL A 327 -5.38 -12.88 13.45
CA VAL A 327 -5.97 -12.60 12.13
C VAL A 327 -5.69 -13.74 11.16
N GLU A 328 -4.42 -14.15 11.03
CA GLU A 328 -3.99 -15.19 10.08
C GLU A 328 -4.66 -16.52 10.40
N ARG A 329 -4.69 -16.90 11.68
CA ARG A 329 -5.35 -18.13 12.12
C ARG A 329 -6.85 -18.10 11.86
N THR A 330 -7.49 -16.98 12.12
CA THR A 330 -8.91 -16.78 11.82
C THR A 330 -9.19 -16.89 10.33
N ALA A 331 -8.37 -16.26 9.49
CA ALA A 331 -8.47 -16.36 8.03
C ALA A 331 -8.32 -17.82 7.53
N MET A 332 -7.32 -18.55 8.05
CA MET A 332 -7.10 -19.97 7.68
C MET A 332 -8.27 -20.90 8.01
N MET A 333 -9.10 -20.55 8.98
CA MET A 333 -10.27 -21.35 9.37
C MET A 333 -11.46 -21.22 8.40
N ARG A 334 -11.36 -20.34 7.40
CA ARG A 334 -12.42 -20.19 6.37
C ARG A 334 -12.51 -21.44 5.50
N SER A 335 -13.73 -21.74 5.09
CA SER A 335 -13.97 -22.79 4.10
C SER A 335 -13.34 -22.42 2.76
N GLY A 336 -12.65 -23.38 2.14
CA GLY A 336 -12.00 -23.20 0.84
C GLY A 336 -10.54 -22.74 0.89
N LEU A 337 -10.05 -22.26 2.03
CA LEU A 337 -8.62 -21.95 2.21
C LEU A 337 -7.91 -23.20 2.76
N ASN A 338 -7.22 -23.93 1.90
CA ASN A 338 -6.45 -25.11 2.29
C ASN A 338 -5.00 -24.73 2.63
N ILE A 339 -4.81 -23.98 3.70
CA ILE A 339 -3.49 -23.55 4.18
C ILE A 339 -3.11 -24.41 5.40
N ASP A 340 -2.14 -25.30 5.23
CA ASP A 340 -1.66 -26.19 6.29
C ASP A 340 -0.54 -25.56 7.13
N ASP A 341 0.19 -24.61 6.60
CA ASP A 341 1.33 -23.94 7.24
C ASP A 341 1.16 -22.41 7.15
N ILE A 342 0.92 -21.78 8.30
CA ILE A 342 0.71 -20.32 8.41
C ILE A 342 1.89 -19.50 7.86
N ARG A 343 3.10 -20.06 7.89
CA ARG A 343 4.32 -19.36 7.45
C ARG A 343 4.31 -19.04 5.95
N ILE A 344 3.49 -19.72 5.15
CA ILE A 344 3.40 -19.45 3.70
C ILE A 344 2.88 -18.02 3.43
N MET A 345 2.06 -17.47 4.32
CA MET A 345 1.52 -16.13 4.20
C MET A 345 2.62 -15.04 4.16
N TYR A 346 3.81 -15.33 4.74
CA TYR A 346 4.92 -14.38 4.87
C TYR A 346 6.18 -14.77 4.09
N LYS A 347 6.11 -15.82 3.26
CA LYS A 347 7.24 -16.24 2.41
C LYS A 347 7.42 -15.41 1.15
N ASN A 348 6.50 -14.48 0.85
CA ASN A 348 6.48 -13.66 -0.36
C ASN A 348 6.51 -14.49 -1.67
N ASP A 349 5.96 -15.71 -1.66
CA ASP A 349 5.82 -16.53 -2.85
C ASP A 349 4.67 -15.98 -3.70
N LEU A 350 4.98 -15.37 -4.84
CA LEU A 350 3.99 -14.77 -5.74
C LEU A 350 2.96 -15.78 -6.26
N ARG A 351 3.36 -17.06 -6.43
CA ARG A 351 2.43 -18.12 -6.87
C ARG A 351 1.34 -18.39 -5.83
N PHE A 352 1.65 -18.15 -4.56
CA PHE A 352 0.67 -18.21 -3.48
C PHE A 352 -0.17 -16.93 -3.41
N LEU A 353 0.50 -15.77 -3.40
CA LEU A 353 -0.16 -14.48 -3.20
C LEU A 353 -1.14 -14.10 -4.33
N GLN A 354 -0.86 -14.53 -5.56
CA GLN A 354 -1.73 -14.28 -6.72
C GLN A 354 -3.03 -15.09 -6.74
N GLN A 355 -3.23 -16.00 -5.78
CA GLN A 355 -4.46 -16.80 -5.69
C GLN A 355 -5.61 -16.08 -4.95
N PHE A 356 -5.33 -14.91 -4.37
CA PHE A 356 -6.28 -14.19 -3.51
C PHE A 356 -6.58 -12.78 -3.99
#